data_9a39ea69aa01fa83f27146c59640a4dc
#
_entry.id   9a39ea69aa01fa83f27146c59640a4dc
#
_cell.length_a   1.000
_cell.length_b   1.000
_cell.length_c   1.000
_cell.angle_alpha   90.00
_cell.angle_beta   90.00
_cell.angle_gamma   90.00
#
_symmetry.space_group_name_H-M   'P 1'
#
loop_
_entity.id
_entity.type
_entity.pdbx_description
1 polymer ?
#
loop_
_entity_poly.entity_id
_entity_poly.type
_entity_poly.pdbx_seq_one_letter_code
_entity_poly.pdbx_strand_id
1 'polypeptide(L)'
;MPLSNSVKVRRDGTVSLISGGGSPVTLTVDYEDGNFSADLLGEDADRIVIRDRGTIVGVRKGDAQVGSLSFDVHFREFTNAGASGVILDFVNATQAGSALTSVAGTGFEQFMCEVRMTVEGTDHGDSADAVAIFDKVLLTASFAEGDPDTLSISGEVYGPISFTGQS
;
A
#
# COMPACT_ATOMS: atom_id res chain seq x y z
N MET A 1 7.62 -33.04 14.13
CA MET A 1 6.43 -32.19 13.90
C MET A 1 6.61 -31.56 12.53
N PRO A 2 5.67 -31.68 11.61
CA PRO A 2 5.72 -30.89 10.41
C PRO A 2 5.60 -29.41 10.78
N LEU A 3 6.41 -28.57 10.16
CA LEU A 3 6.28 -27.12 10.29
C LEU A 3 4.88 -26.70 9.80
N SER A 4 4.25 -25.79 10.52
CA SER A 4 2.94 -25.28 10.13
C SER A 4 3.08 -24.42 8.87
N ASN A 5 2.43 -24.78 7.80
CA ASN A 5 2.34 -23.98 6.57
C ASN A 5 1.47 -22.72 6.74
N SER A 6 0.90 -22.53 7.94
CA SER A 6 0.02 -21.39 8.22
C SER A 6 0.77 -20.10 8.62
N VAL A 7 2.07 -20.19 8.85
CA VAL A 7 2.91 -19.02 9.17
C VAL A 7 3.81 -18.73 7.97
N LYS A 8 3.60 -17.57 7.34
CA LYS A 8 4.35 -17.14 6.16
C LYS A 8 5.45 -16.17 6.54
N VAL A 9 6.58 -16.28 5.84
CA VAL A 9 7.74 -15.42 6.02
C VAL A 9 7.71 -14.32 4.99
N ARG A 10 7.75 -13.07 5.41
CA ARG A 10 7.55 -11.89 4.56
C ARG A 10 8.64 -11.67 3.52
N ARG A 11 9.86 -12.08 3.78
CA ARG A 11 10.97 -11.91 2.83
C ARG A 11 10.75 -12.60 1.48
N ASP A 12 9.78 -13.53 1.44
CA ASP A 12 9.39 -14.21 0.20
C ASP A 12 8.25 -13.43 -0.52
N GLY A 13 7.96 -12.22 -0.07
CA GLY A 13 6.96 -11.33 -0.66
C GLY A 13 7.56 -10.17 -1.44
N THR A 14 6.69 -9.44 -2.12
CA THR A 14 7.07 -8.24 -2.88
C THR A 14 6.11 -7.09 -2.63
N VAL A 15 6.63 -5.86 -2.72
CA VAL A 15 5.81 -4.65 -2.78
C VAL A 15 5.84 -4.10 -4.20
N SER A 16 4.67 -3.81 -4.75
CA SER A 16 4.54 -3.22 -6.09
C SER A 16 3.68 -1.97 -6.05
N LEU A 17 4.12 -0.94 -6.77
CA LEU A 17 3.37 0.28 -7.01
C LEU A 17 2.81 0.23 -8.42
N ILE A 18 1.52 0.53 -8.57
CA ILE A 18 0.85 0.52 -9.86
C ILE A 18 0.23 1.88 -10.10
N SER A 19 0.60 2.51 -11.22
CA SER A 19 -0.01 3.76 -11.64
C SER A 19 -1.43 3.51 -12.18
N GLY A 20 -2.29 4.52 -12.11
CA GLY A 20 -3.60 4.47 -12.75
C GLY A 20 -3.55 4.76 -14.25
N GLY A 21 -4.72 4.72 -14.90
CA GLY A 21 -4.91 5.10 -16.28
C GLY A 21 -5.05 3.92 -17.24
N GLY A 22 -5.13 4.23 -18.53
CA GLY A 22 -5.39 3.23 -19.59
C GLY A 22 -4.21 2.30 -19.90
N SER A 23 -3.02 2.64 -19.45
CA SER A 23 -1.79 1.84 -19.58
C SER A 23 -1.01 1.93 -18.26
N PRO A 24 -1.41 1.16 -17.24
CA PRO A 24 -0.78 1.24 -15.94
C PRO A 24 0.68 0.77 -16.00
N VAL A 25 1.54 1.49 -15.31
CA VAL A 25 2.94 1.11 -15.11
C VAL A 25 3.04 0.45 -13.74
N THR A 26 3.73 -0.68 -13.68
CA THR A 26 4.00 -1.41 -12.45
C THR A 26 5.48 -1.30 -12.10
N LEU A 27 5.77 -0.83 -10.91
CA LEU A 27 7.10 -0.81 -10.33
C LEU A 27 7.14 -1.78 -9.16
N THR A 28 7.95 -2.82 -9.26
CA THR A 28 8.26 -3.69 -8.13
C THR A 28 9.41 -3.04 -7.34
N VAL A 29 9.19 -2.86 -6.07
CA VAL A 29 10.11 -2.10 -5.19
C VAL A 29 10.99 -3.07 -4.44
N ASP A 30 12.29 -2.79 -4.43
CA ASP A 30 13.23 -3.46 -3.53
C ASP A 30 13.11 -2.80 -2.15
N TYR A 31 12.36 -3.43 -1.27
CA TYR A 31 12.19 -2.95 0.11
C TYR A 31 12.95 -3.82 1.10
N GLU A 32 13.20 -3.28 2.28
CA GLU A 32 13.87 -4.04 3.33
C GLU A 32 12.94 -5.10 3.93
N ASP A 33 13.50 -6.26 4.19
CA ASP A 33 12.79 -7.38 4.81
C ASP A 33 12.10 -6.99 6.12
N GLY A 34 10.81 -7.23 6.18
CA GLY A 34 10.05 -7.18 7.42
C GLY A 34 9.65 -5.81 7.93
N ASN A 35 9.84 -4.73 7.17
CA ASN A 35 9.49 -3.39 7.58
C ASN A 35 8.18 -2.82 6.99
N PHE A 36 7.48 -3.58 6.14
CA PHE A 36 6.16 -3.17 5.66
C PHE A 36 5.13 -3.22 6.79
N SER A 37 4.45 -2.12 7.03
CA SER A 37 3.37 -1.98 7.99
C SER A 37 2.16 -1.34 7.33
N ALA A 38 0.97 -1.83 7.59
CA ALA A 38 -0.25 -1.25 7.07
C ALA A 38 -1.44 -1.52 7.97
N ASP A 39 -2.39 -0.59 7.99
CA ASP A 39 -3.71 -0.79 8.57
C ASP A 39 -4.54 -1.64 7.60
N LEU A 40 -4.91 -2.84 8.02
CA LEU A 40 -5.71 -3.76 7.20
C LEU A 40 -7.22 -3.63 7.43
N LEU A 41 -7.62 -2.70 8.27
CA LEU A 41 -9.03 -2.44 8.62
C LEU A 41 -9.70 -1.58 7.53
N GLY A 42 -9.85 -2.14 6.34
CA GLY A 42 -10.22 -1.45 5.11
C GLY A 42 -11.54 -0.69 5.09
N GLU A 43 -12.37 -0.83 6.10
CA GLU A 43 -13.55 -0.02 6.34
C GLU A 43 -13.54 0.53 7.76
N ASP A 44 -12.38 0.97 8.24
CA ASP A 44 -12.38 1.59 9.53
C ASP A 44 -13.17 2.89 9.48
N ALA A 45 -14.15 2.96 10.34
CA ALA A 45 -15.03 4.11 10.46
C ALA A 45 -15.18 4.42 11.94
N ASP A 46 -15.39 5.67 12.22
CA ASP A 46 -15.76 6.07 13.56
C ASP A 46 -16.95 5.25 14.04
N ARG A 47 -16.88 4.80 15.27
CA ARG A 47 -17.97 4.04 15.90
C ARG A 47 -18.73 4.93 16.83
N ILE A 48 -19.96 5.22 16.47
CA ILE A 48 -20.89 6.01 17.31
C ILE A 48 -21.60 5.03 18.23
N VAL A 49 -21.21 5.03 19.51
CA VAL A 49 -21.85 4.19 20.54
C VAL A 49 -23.10 4.89 21.07
N ILE A 50 -24.25 4.27 20.89
CA ILE A 50 -25.54 4.74 21.39
C ILE A 50 -25.76 4.11 22.77
N ARG A 51 -26.01 4.94 23.75
CA ARG A 51 -26.26 4.53 25.14
C ARG A 51 -27.65 4.97 25.60
N ASP A 52 -28.33 4.10 26.32
CA ASP A 52 -29.51 4.45 27.10
C ASP A 52 -29.21 4.21 28.57
N ARG A 53 -29.31 5.27 29.39
CA ARG A 53 -29.06 5.25 30.84
C ARG A 53 -27.76 4.53 31.23
N GLY A 54 -26.70 4.77 30.45
CA GLY A 54 -25.38 4.15 30.66
C GLY A 54 -25.18 2.77 30.05
N THR A 55 -26.24 2.12 29.56
CA THR A 55 -26.16 0.85 28.86
C THR A 55 -25.99 1.06 27.37
N ILE A 56 -25.08 0.28 26.73
CA ILE A 56 -24.91 0.31 25.28
C ILE A 56 -26.11 -0.40 24.63
N VAL A 57 -26.91 0.34 23.86
CA VAL A 57 -28.08 -0.17 23.15
C VAL A 57 -27.83 -0.35 21.64
N GLY A 58 -26.75 0.22 21.11
CA GLY A 58 -26.37 0.05 19.72
C GLY A 58 -25.04 0.71 19.38
N VAL A 59 -24.51 0.32 18.22
CA VAL A 59 -23.32 0.92 17.62
C VAL A 59 -23.66 1.24 16.17
N ARG A 60 -23.34 2.44 15.71
CA ARG A 60 -23.46 2.86 14.32
C ARG A 60 -22.08 3.13 13.75
N LYS A 61 -21.94 2.91 12.44
CA LYS A 61 -20.80 3.37 11.67
C LYS A 61 -20.87 4.91 11.54
N GLY A 62 -19.78 5.60 11.85
CA GLY A 62 -19.59 7.02 11.63
C GLY A 62 -18.88 7.31 10.30
N ASP A 63 -18.02 8.31 10.28
CA ASP A 63 -17.28 8.70 9.10
C ASP A 63 -16.17 7.67 8.79
N ALA A 64 -15.87 7.49 7.50
CA ALA A 64 -14.77 6.65 7.06
C ALA A 64 -13.43 7.26 7.52
N GLN A 65 -12.53 6.41 7.99
CA GLN A 65 -11.18 6.81 8.37
C GLN A 65 -10.21 6.52 7.23
N VAL A 66 -9.15 7.31 7.18
CA VAL A 66 -8.04 7.13 6.25
C VAL A 66 -7.10 6.09 6.83
N GLY A 67 -6.83 5.03 6.08
CA GLY A 67 -5.85 4.02 6.45
C GLY A 67 -4.43 4.53 6.28
N SER A 68 -3.47 3.85 6.89
CA SER A 68 -2.05 4.15 6.72
C SER A 68 -1.24 2.93 6.31
N LEU A 69 -0.14 3.17 5.59
CA LEU A 69 0.88 2.17 5.34
C LEU A 69 2.27 2.82 5.37
N SER A 70 3.28 2.01 5.63
CA SER A 70 4.67 2.46 5.59
C SER A 70 5.63 1.31 5.27
N PHE A 71 6.73 1.64 4.60
CA PHE A 71 7.83 0.73 4.31
C PHE A 71 9.09 1.52 3.95
N ASP A 72 10.25 0.91 4.09
CA ASP A 72 11.52 1.48 3.67
C ASP A 72 12.03 0.76 2.42
N VAL A 73 12.70 1.51 1.57
CA VAL A 73 13.30 0.99 0.35
C VAL A 73 14.73 1.48 0.20
N HIS A 74 15.57 0.68 -0.45
CA HIS A 74 16.90 1.11 -0.81
C HIS A 74 16.82 2.21 -1.87
N PHE A 75 17.53 3.30 -1.61
CA PHE A 75 17.61 4.39 -2.58
C PHE A 75 18.51 3.96 -3.75
N ARG A 76 18.04 4.19 -4.98
CA ARG A 76 18.81 3.92 -6.20
C ARG A 76 19.11 5.19 -6.96
N GLU A 77 18.08 5.92 -7.33
CA GLU A 77 18.16 7.14 -8.13
C GLU A 77 16.95 8.04 -7.91
N PHE A 78 17.10 9.33 -8.16
CA PHE A 78 16.02 10.29 -7.98
C PHE A 78 14.98 10.25 -9.10
N THR A 79 15.40 10.01 -10.33
CA THR A 79 14.52 9.96 -11.50
C THR A 79 15.03 8.94 -12.51
N ASN A 80 14.11 8.33 -13.23
CA ASN A 80 14.45 7.45 -14.35
C ASN A 80 13.64 7.87 -15.57
N ALA A 81 14.33 8.29 -16.65
CA ALA A 81 13.69 8.63 -17.92
C ALA A 81 13.11 7.40 -18.67
N GLY A 82 13.30 6.21 -18.15
CA GLY A 82 12.77 4.96 -18.71
C GLY A 82 11.29 4.73 -18.43
N ALA A 83 10.73 3.71 -19.06
CA ALA A 83 9.31 3.39 -18.96
C ALA A 83 8.88 2.81 -17.60
N SER A 84 9.84 2.36 -16.79
CA SER A 84 9.53 1.72 -15.49
C SER A 84 9.41 2.70 -14.33
N GLY A 85 9.92 3.94 -14.47
CA GLY A 85 9.94 4.92 -13.40
C GLY A 85 10.80 4.52 -12.20
N VAL A 86 10.87 5.38 -11.23
CA VAL A 86 11.42 5.13 -9.90
C VAL A 86 10.37 5.47 -8.84
N ILE A 87 10.58 5.07 -7.60
CA ILE A 87 9.58 5.29 -6.54
C ILE A 87 9.21 6.77 -6.37
N LEU A 88 10.16 7.68 -6.54
CA LEU A 88 9.90 9.13 -6.46
C LEU A 88 9.03 9.65 -7.60
N ASP A 89 9.00 8.99 -8.76
CA ASP A 89 8.07 9.34 -9.83
C ASP A 89 6.62 9.08 -9.42
N PHE A 90 6.37 8.03 -8.62
CA PHE A 90 5.05 7.74 -8.05
C PHE A 90 4.69 8.74 -6.94
N VAL A 91 5.65 9.11 -6.10
CA VAL A 91 5.44 10.11 -5.02
C VAL A 91 5.15 11.50 -5.60
N ASN A 92 5.92 11.92 -6.60
CA ASN A 92 5.81 13.25 -7.21
C ASN A 92 4.82 13.31 -8.38
N ALA A 93 4.17 12.19 -8.70
CA ALA A 93 3.26 12.07 -9.83
C ALA A 93 3.86 12.49 -11.17
N THR A 94 5.15 12.28 -11.34
CA THR A 94 5.86 12.51 -12.60
C THR A 94 5.98 11.20 -13.38
N GLN A 95 6.09 11.27 -14.70
CA GLN A 95 6.24 10.11 -15.58
C GLN A 95 5.23 8.97 -15.28
N ALA A 96 5.72 7.82 -14.80
CA ALA A 96 4.90 6.63 -14.57
C ALA A 96 3.83 6.82 -13.46
N GLY A 97 4.09 7.67 -12.47
CA GLY A 97 3.17 7.93 -11.37
C GLY A 97 2.03 8.89 -11.69
N SER A 98 2.11 9.61 -12.81
CA SER A 98 1.19 10.71 -13.12
C SER A 98 -0.22 10.30 -13.57
N ALA A 99 -0.47 9.03 -13.80
CA ALA A 99 -1.70 8.57 -14.44
C ALA A 99 -2.91 8.47 -13.49
N LEU A 100 -2.71 8.49 -12.18
CA LEU A 100 -3.78 8.34 -11.20
C LEU A 100 -4.07 9.67 -10.48
N THR A 101 -5.29 10.16 -10.62
CA THR A 101 -5.72 11.39 -9.96
C THR A 101 -7.10 11.22 -9.32
N SER A 102 -7.33 11.87 -8.19
CA SER A 102 -8.61 11.83 -7.49
C SER A 102 -9.69 12.65 -8.18
N VAL A 103 -9.30 13.76 -8.80
CA VAL A 103 -10.22 14.69 -9.48
C VAL A 103 -9.55 15.22 -10.76
N ALA A 104 -10.06 14.84 -11.89
CA ALA A 104 -9.48 15.18 -13.19
C ALA A 104 -9.79 16.62 -13.64
N GLY A 105 -8.79 17.32 -14.15
CA GLY A 105 -8.99 18.54 -14.94
C GLY A 105 -9.26 19.81 -14.14
N THR A 106 -9.02 19.84 -12.84
CA THR A 106 -9.31 21.02 -11.99
C THR A 106 -8.07 21.79 -11.55
N GLY A 107 -6.87 21.23 -11.69
CA GLY A 107 -5.61 21.81 -11.19
C GLY A 107 -5.41 21.60 -9.69
N PHE A 108 -6.30 20.86 -9.04
CA PHE A 108 -6.22 20.47 -7.62
C PHE A 108 -6.12 18.96 -7.46
N GLU A 109 -5.67 18.28 -8.51
CA GLU A 109 -5.54 16.82 -8.51
C GLU A 109 -4.53 16.38 -7.47
N GLN A 110 -4.91 15.34 -6.72
CA GLN A 110 -4.00 14.57 -5.89
C GLN A 110 -3.67 13.28 -6.65
N PHE A 111 -2.39 13.04 -6.87
CA PHE A 111 -1.93 11.85 -7.58
C PHE A 111 -1.76 10.72 -6.58
N MET A 112 -2.43 9.62 -6.86
CA MET A 112 -2.45 8.44 -6.01
C MET A 112 -2.07 7.24 -6.84
N CYS A 113 -1.53 6.22 -6.21
CA CYS A 113 -1.22 4.94 -6.85
C CYS A 113 -1.91 3.80 -6.11
N GLU A 114 -1.89 2.63 -6.72
CA GLU A 114 -2.25 1.39 -6.05
C GLU A 114 -0.97 0.76 -5.49
N VAL A 115 -1.02 0.31 -4.25
CA VAL A 115 0.07 -0.42 -3.60
C VAL A 115 -0.38 -1.86 -3.42
N ARG A 116 0.43 -2.82 -3.86
CA ARG A 116 0.21 -4.24 -3.64
C ARG A 116 1.32 -4.82 -2.78
N MET A 117 0.93 -5.51 -1.73
CA MET A 117 1.82 -6.36 -0.95
C MET A 117 1.49 -7.82 -1.29
N THR A 118 2.39 -8.49 -1.96
CA THR A 118 2.28 -9.92 -2.26
C THR A 118 3.06 -10.71 -1.23
N VAL A 119 2.45 -11.76 -0.71
CA VAL A 119 3.09 -12.73 0.17
C VAL A 119 3.11 -14.07 -0.56
N GLU A 120 4.31 -14.62 -0.73
CA GLU A 120 4.50 -15.91 -1.39
C GLU A 120 3.74 -17.01 -0.64
N GLY A 121 2.96 -17.75 -1.35
CA GLY A 121 2.14 -18.85 -0.83
C GLY A 121 2.47 -20.18 -1.47
N THR A 122 2.83 -20.19 -2.75
CA THR A 122 3.06 -21.41 -3.51
C THR A 122 4.24 -22.21 -2.98
N ASP A 123 5.31 -21.57 -2.57
CA ASP A 123 6.47 -22.21 -1.95
C ASP A 123 6.18 -22.75 -0.54
N HIS A 124 5.10 -22.27 0.08
CA HIS A 124 4.64 -22.69 1.40
C HIS A 124 3.49 -23.72 1.35
N GLY A 125 3.17 -24.23 0.17
CA GLY A 125 2.19 -25.29 -0.04
C GLY A 125 0.75 -24.81 -0.27
N ASP A 126 0.56 -23.51 -0.49
CA ASP A 126 -0.72 -22.94 -0.91
C ASP A 126 -0.88 -23.02 -2.45
N SER A 127 -2.10 -22.90 -2.93
CA SER A 127 -2.38 -22.94 -4.37
C SER A 127 -2.04 -21.63 -5.10
N ALA A 128 -1.91 -20.52 -4.35
CA ALA A 128 -1.63 -19.19 -4.89
C ALA A 128 -1.00 -18.28 -3.82
N ASP A 129 -0.39 -17.20 -4.28
CA ASP A 129 0.12 -16.14 -3.43
C ASP A 129 -1.03 -15.32 -2.83
N ALA A 130 -0.81 -14.79 -1.63
CA ALA A 130 -1.74 -13.88 -0.98
C ALA A 130 -1.35 -12.44 -1.33
N VAL A 131 -2.31 -11.64 -1.80
CA VAL A 131 -2.07 -10.24 -2.16
C VAL A 131 -3.02 -9.34 -1.39
N ALA A 132 -2.45 -8.37 -0.68
CA ALA A 132 -3.18 -7.23 -0.14
C ALA A 132 -3.07 -6.06 -1.12
N ILE A 133 -4.19 -5.52 -1.54
CA ILE A 133 -4.30 -4.44 -2.51
C ILE A 133 -4.84 -3.21 -1.80
N PHE A 134 -4.06 -2.15 -1.80
CA PHE A 134 -4.41 -0.83 -1.25
C PHE A 134 -4.66 0.11 -2.43
N ASP A 135 -5.91 0.44 -2.66
CA ASP A 135 -6.28 1.36 -3.74
C ASP A 135 -6.21 2.82 -3.28
N LYS A 136 -5.89 3.72 -4.21
CA LYS A 136 -5.81 5.18 -3.98
C LYS A 136 -4.94 5.57 -2.80
N VAL A 137 -3.68 5.21 -2.88
CA VAL A 137 -2.67 5.54 -1.88
C VAL A 137 -1.94 6.83 -2.28
N LEU A 138 -1.98 7.82 -1.40
CA LEU A 138 -1.17 9.02 -1.51
C LEU A 138 0.15 8.79 -0.81
N LEU A 139 1.24 8.75 -1.57
CA LEU A 139 2.57 8.46 -1.05
C LEU A 139 3.33 9.74 -0.68
N THR A 140 4.09 9.64 0.38
CA THR A 140 5.13 10.60 0.78
C THR A 140 6.43 9.87 1.01
N ALA A 141 7.56 10.53 0.75
CA ALA A 141 8.88 9.95 0.92
C ALA A 141 9.79 10.87 1.71
N SER A 142 10.62 10.28 2.56
CA SER A 142 11.74 10.95 3.22
C SER A 142 13.03 10.19 2.93
N PHE A 143 14.10 10.94 2.64
CA PHE A 143 15.42 10.38 2.35
C PHE A 143 16.28 10.39 3.61
N ALA A 144 17.00 9.31 3.82
CA ALA A 144 18.04 9.22 4.84
C ALA A 144 19.34 8.72 4.21
N GLU A 145 20.41 9.51 4.38
CA GLU A 145 21.76 9.09 4.02
C GLU A 145 22.25 8.02 5.00
N GLY A 146 22.79 6.93 4.49
CA GLY A 146 23.26 5.80 5.28
C GLY A 146 24.15 4.85 4.48
N ASP A 147 24.30 3.63 4.97
CA ASP A 147 24.98 2.55 4.27
C ASP A 147 24.14 1.26 4.41
N PRO A 148 23.25 0.99 3.46
CA PRO A 148 22.88 1.77 2.26
C PRO A 148 22.00 2.99 2.56
N ASP A 149 21.91 3.91 1.58
CA ASP A 149 20.97 5.00 1.59
C ASP A 149 19.53 4.46 1.49
N THR A 150 18.62 5.04 2.25
CA THR A 150 17.23 4.58 2.33
C THR A 150 16.22 5.69 2.06
N LEU A 151 15.07 5.28 1.51
CA LEU A 151 13.86 6.08 1.44
C LEU A 151 12.81 5.47 2.35
N SER A 152 12.36 6.23 3.32
CA SER A 152 11.20 5.87 4.12
C SER A 152 9.94 6.39 3.43
N ILE A 153 9.07 5.46 3.06
CA ILE A 153 7.82 5.73 2.37
C ILE A 153 6.68 5.60 3.36
N SER A 154 5.81 6.58 3.37
CA SER A 154 4.52 6.50 4.06
C SER A 154 3.39 6.82 3.10
N GLY A 155 2.26 6.17 3.30
CA GLY A 155 1.09 6.31 2.44
C GLY A 155 -0.20 6.46 3.24
N GLU A 156 -1.06 7.33 2.76
CA GLU A 156 -2.44 7.47 3.23
C GLU A 156 -3.36 6.75 2.25
N VAL A 157 -4.16 5.81 2.75
CA VAL A 157 -5.03 4.96 1.94
C VAL A 157 -6.44 5.50 1.94
N TYR A 158 -6.88 6.02 0.80
CA TYR A 158 -8.22 6.61 0.61
C TYR A 158 -9.20 5.68 -0.09
N GLY A 159 -8.70 4.64 -0.73
CA GLY A 159 -9.52 3.65 -1.43
C GLY A 159 -9.78 2.40 -0.59
N PRO A 160 -10.57 1.46 -1.13
CA PRO A 160 -10.81 0.19 -0.48
C PRO A 160 -9.53 -0.64 -0.40
N ILE A 161 -9.43 -1.42 0.68
CA ILE A 161 -8.43 -2.46 0.81
C ILE A 161 -9.08 -3.79 0.46
N SER A 162 -8.47 -4.53 -0.44
CA SER A 162 -8.95 -5.85 -0.85
C SER A 162 -7.86 -6.90 -0.76
N PHE A 163 -8.28 -8.15 -0.63
CA PHE A 163 -7.39 -9.28 -0.50
C PHE A 163 -7.72 -10.30 -1.57
N THR A 164 -6.70 -10.84 -2.22
CA THR A 164 -6.82 -11.93 -3.20
C THR A 164 -5.82 -13.03 -2.89
N GLY A 165 -6.11 -14.22 -3.38
CA GLY A 165 -5.28 -15.39 -3.11
C GLY A 165 -5.71 -16.12 -1.83
N GLN A 166 -5.39 -17.38 -1.81
CA GLN A 166 -5.73 -18.43 -0.84
C GLN A 166 -7.09 -19.09 -1.04
N SER A 167 -7.00 -20.34 -1.17
CA SER A 167 -8.09 -21.30 -0.92
C SER A 167 -7.53 -22.41 -0.03
#